data_4762d98adf1610ddd0ecee0ad3ae0bad
#
_entry.id   4762d98adf1610ddd0ecee0ad3ae0bad
#
_cell.length_a   1.000
_cell.length_b   1.000
_cell.length_c   1.000
_cell.angle_alpha   90.00
_cell.angle_beta   90.00
_cell.angle_gamma   90.00
#
_symmetry.space_group_name_H-M   'P 1'
#
loop_
_entity.id
_entity.type
_entity.pdbx_description
1 polymer ?
#
loop_
_entity_poly.entity_id
_entity_poly.type
_entity_poly.pdbx_seq_one_letter_code
_entity_poly.pdbx_strand_id
1 'polypeptide(L)'
;MPTNEIIIPLSEPQKAEVREATSRCIDQASALYGRAFAPVAVDFDLSGRCAGMYQVRGSAQRIRFNPWLFAKYYQDSLTDTVIHEVAHYIVDSLYGLKRVKPHGLEWKKIMVDLGGIPKATGRYDLAGIPTRQYQRFAYTCGCRTHQLTIIRHRKIAQQRAKYLCQYCHGKLVVAPQTTL
;
A
#
# COMPACT_ATOMS: atom_id res chain seq x y z
N MET A 1 2.47 -22.90 -18.72
CA MET A 1 3.47 -22.67 -17.66
C MET A 1 3.52 -21.17 -17.44
N PRO A 2 3.21 -20.62 -16.26
CA PRO A 2 3.41 -19.19 -16.05
C PRO A 2 4.92 -18.93 -16.14
N THR A 3 5.33 -18.10 -17.08
CA THR A 3 6.70 -17.56 -17.16
C THR A 3 6.96 -16.81 -15.86
N ASN A 4 7.95 -17.26 -15.12
CA ASN A 4 8.38 -16.60 -13.88
C ASN A 4 9.17 -15.36 -14.29
N GLU A 5 8.44 -14.33 -14.78
CA GLU A 5 9.01 -13.08 -15.23
C GLU A 5 9.57 -12.35 -14.01
N ILE A 6 10.88 -12.15 -13.97
CA ILE A 6 11.55 -11.41 -12.91
C ILE A 6 11.27 -9.93 -13.16
N ILE A 7 10.46 -9.32 -12.31
CA ILE A 7 10.21 -7.88 -12.36
C ILE A 7 11.44 -7.15 -11.80
N ILE A 8 12.02 -6.28 -12.62
CA ILE A 8 13.10 -5.36 -12.23
C ILE A 8 12.43 -4.08 -11.70
N PRO A 9 12.86 -3.54 -10.54
CA PRO A 9 12.29 -2.30 -10.03
C PRO A 9 12.65 -1.12 -10.93
N LEU A 10 11.93 0.00 -10.76
CA LEU A 10 12.18 1.24 -11.51
C LEU A 10 13.67 1.62 -11.51
N SER A 11 14.20 1.89 -12.70
CA SER A 11 15.50 2.51 -12.89
C SER A 11 15.52 3.98 -12.45
N GLU A 12 16.69 4.59 -12.27
CA GLU A 12 16.78 6.01 -11.89
C GLU A 12 16.14 6.97 -12.90
N PRO A 13 16.30 6.78 -14.23
CA PRO A 13 15.54 7.57 -15.21
C PRO A 13 14.03 7.45 -15.06
N GLN A 14 13.51 6.24 -14.85
CA GLN A 14 12.07 6.03 -14.61
C GLN A 14 11.59 6.68 -13.33
N LYS A 15 12.38 6.62 -12.24
CA LYS A 15 12.06 7.33 -11.00
C LYS A 15 12.03 8.85 -11.19
N ALA A 16 12.94 9.39 -12.01
CA ALA A 16 12.94 10.81 -12.36
C ALA A 16 11.65 11.20 -13.11
N GLU A 17 11.21 10.38 -14.08
CA GLU A 17 9.95 10.59 -14.79
C GLU A 17 8.72 10.56 -13.86
N VAL A 18 8.69 9.63 -12.89
CA VAL A 18 7.61 9.57 -11.89
C VAL A 18 7.60 10.82 -10.99
N ARG A 19 8.78 11.32 -10.58
CA ARG A 19 8.87 12.57 -9.81
C ARG A 19 8.36 13.74 -10.63
N GLU A 20 8.73 13.82 -11.90
CA GLU A 20 8.27 14.86 -12.80
C GLU A 20 6.76 14.79 -13.05
N ALA A 21 6.21 13.58 -13.27
CA ALA A 21 4.76 13.38 -13.39
C ALA A 21 4.03 13.81 -12.12
N THR A 22 4.58 13.51 -10.95
CA THR A 22 4.03 13.96 -9.66
C THR A 22 4.02 15.49 -9.55
N SER A 23 5.12 16.15 -9.92
CA SER A 23 5.23 17.61 -9.93
C SER A 23 4.21 18.23 -10.88
N ARG A 24 4.14 17.77 -12.12
CA ARG A 24 3.16 18.25 -13.11
C ARG A 24 1.71 18.10 -12.61
N CYS A 25 1.39 17.00 -11.94
CA CYS A 25 0.06 16.78 -11.38
C CYS A 25 -0.25 17.77 -10.25
N ILE A 26 0.73 18.11 -9.40
CA ILE A 26 0.59 19.14 -8.35
C ILE A 26 0.43 20.53 -8.96
N ASP A 27 1.18 20.85 -10.03
CA ASP A 27 1.07 22.13 -10.75
C ASP A 27 -0.30 22.26 -11.42
N GLN A 28 -0.81 21.18 -12.01
CA GLN A 28 -2.17 21.12 -12.55
C GLN A 28 -3.22 21.38 -11.46
N ALA A 29 -3.07 20.75 -10.29
CA ALA A 29 -3.95 21.02 -9.15
C ALA A 29 -3.88 22.50 -8.73
N SER A 30 -2.67 23.08 -8.70
CA SER A 30 -2.48 24.47 -8.34
C SER A 30 -3.22 25.43 -9.28
N ALA A 31 -3.17 25.16 -10.58
CA ALA A 31 -3.91 25.91 -11.59
C ALA A 31 -5.44 25.74 -11.45
N LEU A 32 -5.92 24.50 -11.25
CA LEU A 32 -7.35 24.19 -11.12
C LEU A 32 -7.99 24.82 -9.88
N TYR A 33 -7.27 24.83 -8.76
CA TYR A 33 -7.79 25.31 -7.48
C TYR A 33 -7.41 26.78 -7.18
N GLY A 34 -6.69 27.45 -8.08
CA GLY A 34 -6.25 28.84 -7.90
C GLY A 34 -5.39 29.03 -6.64
N ARG A 35 -4.66 27.99 -6.23
CA ARG A 35 -3.86 27.96 -4.99
C ARG A 35 -2.55 27.22 -5.23
N ALA A 36 -1.44 27.82 -4.81
CA ALA A 36 -0.16 27.16 -4.86
C ALA A 36 -0.10 25.99 -3.85
N PHE A 37 0.24 24.79 -4.33
CA PHE A 37 0.59 23.65 -3.50
C PHE A 37 2.11 23.46 -3.53
N ALA A 38 2.71 23.25 -2.34
CA ALA A 38 4.15 23.06 -2.24
C ALA A 38 4.60 21.74 -2.88
N PRO A 39 5.84 21.67 -3.42
CA PRO A 39 6.42 20.40 -3.82
C PRO A 39 6.44 19.41 -2.65
N VAL A 40 6.21 18.12 -2.93
CA VAL A 40 6.22 17.04 -1.95
C VAL A 40 7.35 16.05 -2.25
N ALA A 41 8.00 15.52 -1.21
CA ALA A 41 9.03 14.51 -1.38
C ALA A 41 8.45 13.22 -1.96
N VAL A 42 9.17 12.59 -2.91
CA VAL A 42 8.78 11.34 -3.57
C VAL A 42 9.82 10.26 -3.31
N ASP A 43 9.41 9.22 -2.58
CA ASP A 43 10.24 8.07 -2.21
C ASP A 43 9.80 6.80 -2.96
N PHE A 44 10.73 5.85 -3.18
CA PHE A 44 10.49 4.56 -3.84
C PHE A 44 10.85 3.41 -2.90
N ASP A 45 10.19 3.34 -1.76
CA ASP A 45 10.53 2.45 -0.65
C ASP A 45 9.37 1.55 -0.20
N LEU A 46 8.26 1.51 -0.95
CA LEU A 46 7.17 0.59 -0.69
C LEU A 46 7.46 -0.80 -1.27
N SER A 47 6.79 -1.80 -0.74
CA SER A 47 6.86 -3.20 -1.20
C SER A 47 5.53 -3.92 -1.01
N GLY A 48 5.40 -5.11 -1.62
CA GLY A 48 4.20 -5.94 -1.53
C GLY A 48 3.02 -5.34 -2.29
N ARG A 49 1.84 -5.28 -1.68
CA ARG A 49 0.57 -4.94 -2.35
C ARG A 49 0.29 -3.44 -2.49
N CYS A 50 1.01 -2.62 -1.78
CA CYS A 50 0.80 -1.17 -1.78
C CYS A 50 1.53 -0.56 -2.97
N ALA A 51 0.81 0.03 -3.92
CA ALA A 51 1.39 0.65 -5.11
C ALA A 51 1.89 2.06 -4.83
N GLY A 52 1.11 2.84 -4.08
CA GLY A 52 1.42 4.19 -3.65
C GLY A 52 0.92 4.45 -2.23
N MET A 53 1.41 5.51 -1.62
CA MET A 53 0.98 5.97 -0.29
C MET A 53 1.35 7.43 -0.08
N TYR A 54 0.37 8.30 0.10
CA TYR A 54 0.61 9.60 0.72
C TYR A 54 0.77 9.43 2.23
N GLN A 55 1.80 10.04 2.80
CA GLN A 55 2.13 9.90 4.22
C GLN A 55 2.48 11.24 4.86
N VAL A 56 1.93 11.48 6.06
CA VAL A 56 2.28 12.60 6.93
C VAL A 56 2.96 12.07 8.21
N ARG A 57 4.10 12.65 8.57
CA ARG A 57 4.78 12.39 9.85
C ARG A 57 5.21 13.72 10.47
N GLY A 58 4.54 14.14 11.54
CA GLY A 58 4.70 15.48 12.08
C GLY A 58 4.31 16.52 11.04
N SER A 59 5.23 17.41 10.68
CA SER A 59 5.07 18.39 9.60
C SER A 59 5.53 17.89 8.22
N ALA A 60 6.21 16.75 8.15
CA ALA A 60 6.74 16.23 6.89
C ALA A 60 5.66 15.47 6.11
N GLN A 61 5.48 15.87 4.85
CA GLN A 61 4.59 15.25 3.88
C GLN A 61 5.41 14.58 2.79
N ARG A 62 5.01 13.39 2.36
CA ARG A 62 5.67 12.67 1.25
C ARG A 62 4.73 11.74 0.53
N ILE A 63 4.99 11.49 -0.73
CA ILE A 63 4.39 10.44 -1.53
C ILE A 63 5.41 9.31 -1.68
N ARG A 64 4.96 8.09 -1.49
CA ARG A 64 5.80 6.89 -1.56
C ARG A 64 5.24 5.96 -2.63
N PHE A 65 6.09 5.40 -3.45
CA PHE A 65 5.71 4.44 -4.48
C PHE A 65 6.42 3.10 -4.30
N ASN A 66 5.79 2.04 -4.81
CA ASN A 66 6.38 0.71 -4.89
C ASN A 66 7.10 0.55 -6.23
N PRO A 67 8.45 0.53 -6.25
CA PRO A 67 9.19 0.53 -7.50
C PRO A 67 8.97 -0.73 -8.34
N TRP A 68 8.62 -1.86 -7.75
CA TRP A 68 8.33 -3.11 -8.49
C TRP A 68 6.94 -3.11 -9.10
N LEU A 69 5.90 -2.75 -8.32
CA LEU A 69 4.54 -2.63 -8.85
C LEU A 69 4.47 -1.56 -9.93
N PHE A 70 5.13 -0.42 -9.69
CA PHE A 70 5.18 0.67 -10.65
C PHE A 70 5.86 0.23 -11.95
N ALA A 71 6.97 -0.53 -11.90
CA ALA A 71 7.65 -1.05 -13.08
C ALA A 71 6.77 -2.05 -13.85
N LYS A 72 6.05 -2.94 -13.14
CA LYS A 72 5.17 -3.94 -13.75
C LYS A 72 3.97 -3.30 -14.47
N TYR A 73 3.45 -2.20 -13.94
CA TYR A 73 2.25 -1.49 -14.45
C TYR A 73 2.59 -0.04 -14.80
N TYR A 74 3.69 0.17 -15.54
CA TYR A 74 4.33 1.49 -15.66
C TYR A 74 3.39 2.58 -16.17
N GLN A 75 2.76 2.38 -17.34
CA GLN A 75 1.88 3.38 -17.94
C GLN A 75 0.64 3.66 -17.08
N ASP A 76 -0.03 2.61 -16.61
CA ASP A 76 -1.20 2.74 -15.74
C ASP A 76 -0.83 3.42 -14.42
N SER A 77 0.38 3.16 -13.90
CA SER A 77 0.83 3.78 -12.65
C SER A 77 1.13 5.27 -12.80
N LEU A 78 1.66 5.70 -13.96
CA LEU A 78 1.89 7.13 -14.25
C LEU A 78 0.58 7.91 -14.30
N THR A 79 -0.48 7.32 -14.86
CA THR A 79 -1.78 7.98 -15.03
C THR A 79 -2.70 7.81 -13.82
N ASP A 80 -2.69 6.63 -13.17
CA ASP A 80 -3.63 6.33 -12.10
C ASP A 80 -3.00 6.47 -10.69
N THR A 81 -1.84 5.82 -10.45
CA THR A 81 -1.24 5.79 -9.11
C THR A 81 -0.69 7.14 -8.71
N VAL A 82 -0.07 7.89 -9.65
CA VAL A 82 0.43 9.25 -9.38
C VAL A 82 -0.73 10.16 -9.01
N ILE A 83 -1.79 10.20 -9.82
CA ILE A 83 -2.96 11.06 -9.57
C ILE A 83 -3.62 10.67 -8.24
N HIS A 84 -3.71 9.36 -7.93
CA HIS A 84 -4.26 8.84 -6.67
C HIS A 84 -3.57 9.43 -5.44
N GLU A 85 -2.24 9.37 -5.42
CA GLU A 85 -1.47 9.84 -4.26
C GLU A 85 -1.40 11.37 -4.19
N VAL A 86 -1.33 12.04 -5.33
CA VAL A 86 -1.44 13.51 -5.40
C VAL A 86 -2.82 13.96 -4.92
N ALA A 87 -3.90 13.27 -5.29
CA ALA A 87 -5.24 13.60 -4.80
C ALA A 87 -5.33 13.52 -3.26
N HIS A 88 -4.67 12.54 -2.61
CA HIS A 88 -4.57 12.49 -1.15
C HIS A 88 -3.82 13.69 -0.57
N TYR A 89 -2.72 14.10 -1.21
CA TYR A 89 -1.96 15.29 -0.81
C TYR A 89 -2.81 16.58 -0.94
N ILE A 90 -3.54 16.74 -2.04
CA ILE A 90 -4.39 17.92 -2.26
C ILE A 90 -5.57 17.93 -1.26
N VAL A 91 -6.20 16.77 -0.99
CA VAL A 91 -7.23 16.64 0.06
C VAL A 91 -6.70 17.10 1.42
N ASP A 92 -5.51 16.65 1.81
CA ASP A 92 -4.90 17.05 3.07
C ASP A 92 -4.67 18.57 3.13
N SER A 93 -4.16 19.12 2.05
CA SER A 93 -3.86 20.55 1.94
C SER A 93 -5.10 21.46 1.97
N LEU A 94 -6.24 20.99 1.42
CA LEU A 94 -7.49 21.75 1.35
C LEU A 94 -8.37 21.55 2.58
N TYR A 95 -8.47 20.34 3.09
CA TYR A 95 -9.47 19.95 4.09
C TYR A 95 -8.87 19.39 5.38
N GLY A 96 -7.65 18.84 5.32
CA GLY A 96 -7.00 18.10 6.40
C GLY A 96 -7.50 16.65 6.52
N LEU A 97 -6.58 15.68 6.60
CA LEU A 97 -6.89 14.24 6.61
C LEU A 97 -7.86 13.79 7.72
N LYS A 98 -7.87 14.48 8.86
CA LYS A 98 -8.73 14.14 10.00
C LYS A 98 -10.19 14.53 9.82
N ARG A 99 -10.48 15.41 8.84
CA ARG A 99 -11.82 15.98 8.62
C ARG A 99 -12.60 15.28 7.52
N VAL A 100 -11.92 14.49 6.69
CA VAL A 100 -12.52 13.81 5.53
C VAL A 100 -12.26 12.31 5.59
N LYS A 101 -13.12 11.53 4.94
CA LYS A 101 -12.92 10.09 4.82
C LYS A 101 -11.87 9.78 3.74
N PRO A 102 -10.93 8.84 3.96
CA PRO A 102 -10.10 8.33 2.88
C PRO A 102 -10.98 7.88 1.70
N HIS A 103 -10.63 8.30 0.48
CA HIS A 103 -11.40 8.04 -0.73
C HIS A 103 -12.87 8.53 -0.67
N GLY A 104 -13.15 9.56 0.16
CA GLY A 104 -14.44 10.22 0.28
C GLY A 104 -14.81 11.07 -0.94
N LEU A 105 -15.85 11.91 -0.81
CA LEU A 105 -16.34 12.75 -1.92
C LEU A 105 -15.28 13.75 -2.38
N GLU A 106 -14.53 14.32 -1.44
CA GLU A 106 -13.48 15.31 -1.68
C GLU A 106 -12.35 14.68 -2.52
N TRP A 107 -11.88 13.50 -2.13
CA TRP A 107 -10.86 12.77 -2.87
C TRP A 107 -11.35 12.36 -4.27
N LYS A 108 -12.57 11.86 -4.38
CA LYS A 108 -13.16 11.49 -5.67
C LYS A 108 -13.26 12.67 -6.62
N LYS A 109 -13.69 13.82 -6.08
CA LYS A 109 -13.76 15.05 -6.87
C LYS A 109 -12.38 15.42 -7.41
N ILE A 110 -11.37 15.47 -6.55
CA ILE A 110 -10.00 15.82 -6.94
C ILE A 110 -9.45 14.82 -7.97
N MET A 111 -9.68 13.52 -7.79
CA MET A 111 -9.30 12.52 -8.79
C MET A 111 -9.88 12.84 -10.19
N VAL A 112 -11.17 13.16 -10.26
CA VAL A 112 -11.83 13.51 -11.53
C VAL A 112 -11.30 14.84 -12.10
N ASP A 113 -11.14 15.84 -11.25
CA ASP A 113 -10.60 17.15 -11.65
C ASP A 113 -9.17 17.05 -12.23
N LEU A 114 -8.38 16.10 -11.75
CA LEU A 114 -7.03 15.80 -12.26
C LEU A 114 -7.03 14.82 -13.46
N GLY A 115 -8.19 14.38 -13.93
CA GLY A 115 -8.33 13.46 -15.07
C GLY A 115 -8.18 11.98 -14.71
N GLY A 116 -8.14 11.63 -13.41
CA GLY A 116 -8.07 10.26 -12.95
C GLY A 116 -9.43 9.60 -12.76
N ILE A 117 -9.42 8.26 -12.68
CA ILE A 117 -10.62 7.47 -12.37
C ILE A 117 -10.70 7.28 -10.85
N PRO A 118 -11.78 7.69 -10.15
CA PRO A 118 -11.86 7.66 -8.68
C PRO A 118 -12.10 6.25 -8.12
N LYS A 119 -11.14 5.36 -8.35
CA LYS A 119 -11.12 3.96 -7.90
C LYS A 119 -10.21 3.83 -6.68
N ALA A 120 -10.79 3.49 -5.53
CA ALA A 120 -10.10 3.49 -4.24
C ALA A 120 -8.99 2.43 -4.12
N THR A 121 -9.10 1.30 -4.83
CA THR A 121 -8.12 0.20 -4.74
C THR A 121 -7.89 -0.44 -6.11
N GLY A 122 -6.63 -0.64 -6.46
CA GLY A 122 -6.21 -1.49 -7.59
C GLY A 122 -6.15 -2.97 -7.17
N ARG A 123 -6.46 -3.86 -8.11
CA ARG A 123 -6.16 -5.29 -7.98
C ARG A 123 -4.93 -5.58 -8.82
N TYR A 124 -3.78 -5.72 -8.16
CA TYR A 124 -2.52 -6.01 -8.81
C TYR A 124 -2.22 -7.50 -8.73
N ASP A 125 -1.79 -8.09 -9.85
CA ASP A 125 -1.11 -9.37 -9.82
C ASP A 125 0.30 -9.17 -9.25
N LEU A 126 0.62 -9.90 -8.17
CA LEU A 126 1.89 -9.79 -7.47
C LEU A 126 2.94 -10.80 -7.93
N ALA A 127 2.68 -11.57 -8.99
CA ALA A 127 3.66 -12.49 -9.55
C ALA A 127 4.94 -11.71 -9.93
N GLY A 128 6.11 -12.19 -9.49
CA GLY A 128 7.40 -11.54 -9.69
C GLY A 128 7.69 -10.33 -8.79
N ILE A 129 6.74 -9.89 -7.96
CA ILE A 129 6.93 -8.76 -7.03
C ILE A 129 7.50 -9.27 -5.70
N PRO A 130 8.58 -8.69 -5.17
CA PRO A 130 9.09 -9.02 -3.85
C PRO A 130 8.03 -8.73 -2.79
N THR A 131 7.57 -9.78 -2.13
CA THR A 131 6.64 -9.66 -1.00
C THR A 131 7.34 -10.05 0.29
N ARG A 132 7.06 -9.32 1.36
CA ARG A 132 7.62 -9.66 2.66
C ARG A 132 7.13 -11.04 3.09
N GLN A 133 8.06 -11.99 3.20
CA GLN A 133 7.76 -13.30 3.77
C GLN A 133 7.61 -13.16 5.28
N TYR A 134 6.41 -13.43 5.78
CA TYR A 134 6.16 -13.43 7.21
C TYR A 134 6.32 -14.84 7.75
N GLN A 135 7.13 -15.00 8.77
CA GLN A 135 7.23 -16.24 9.50
C GLN A 135 5.84 -16.66 10.02
N ARG A 136 5.46 -17.88 9.72
CA ARG A 136 4.22 -18.51 10.17
C ARG A 136 4.54 -19.57 11.18
N PHE A 137 3.66 -19.73 12.15
CA PHE A 137 3.78 -20.68 13.24
C PHE A 137 2.58 -21.60 13.20
N ALA A 138 2.86 -22.92 13.16
CA ALA A 138 1.81 -23.94 13.15
C ALA A 138 1.17 -24.07 14.53
N TYR A 139 -0.14 -24.01 14.55
CA TYR A 139 -1.00 -24.24 15.73
C TYR A 139 -2.07 -25.25 15.38
N THR A 140 -2.58 -25.96 16.39
CA THR A 140 -3.69 -26.90 16.22
C THR A 140 -4.77 -26.65 17.27
N CYS A 141 -6.00 -26.98 16.94
CA CYS A 141 -7.15 -27.05 17.85
C CYS A 141 -7.67 -28.48 17.99
N GLY A 142 -6.96 -29.47 17.44
CA GLY A 142 -7.40 -30.85 17.32
C GLY A 142 -8.23 -31.13 16.08
N CYS A 143 -9.01 -30.17 15.54
CA CYS A 143 -9.80 -30.39 14.32
C CYS A 143 -9.04 -30.03 13.03
N ARG A 144 -8.05 -29.12 13.10
CA ARG A 144 -7.22 -28.70 11.95
C ARG A 144 -5.98 -27.94 12.39
N THR A 145 -5.05 -27.78 11.45
CA THR A 145 -3.86 -26.91 11.61
C THR A 145 -4.17 -25.48 11.19
N HIS A 146 -3.59 -24.53 11.92
CA HIS A 146 -3.69 -23.09 11.68
C HIS A 146 -2.30 -22.49 11.52
N GLN A 147 -2.15 -21.49 10.64
CA GLN A 147 -0.90 -20.77 10.44
C GLN A 147 -1.01 -19.36 11.05
N LEU A 148 -0.43 -19.16 12.21
CA LEU A 148 -0.46 -17.88 12.89
C LEU A 148 0.72 -16.99 12.50
N THR A 149 0.48 -15.67 12.46
CA THR A 149 1.55 -14.69 12.28
C THR A 149 2.43 -14.58 13.52
N ILE A 150 3.66 -14.10 13.38
CA ILE A 150 4.59 -13.82 14.50
C ILE A 150 3.95 -12.96 15.59
N ILE A 151 3.10 -11.99 15.22
CA ILE A 151 2.41 -11.13 16.20
C ILE A 151 1.47 -11.94 17.08
N ARG A 152 0.65 -12.81 16.47
CA ARG A 152 -0.26 -13.70 17.22
C ARG A 152 0.50 -14.73 18.04
N HIS A 153 1.55 -15.31 17.47
CA HIS A 153 2.43 -16.25 18.16
C HIS A 153 3.03 -15.60 19.44
N ARG A 154 3.63 -14.40 19.31
CA ARG A 154 4.19 -13.67 20.45
C ARG A 154 3.15 -13.35 21.52
N LYS A 155 1.92 -12.95 21.13
CA LYS A 155 0.85 -12.69 22.10
C LYS A 155 0.47 -13.95 22.89
N ILE A 156 0.44 -15.12 22.24
CA ILE A 156 0.19 -16.40 22.92
C ILE A 156 1.35 -16.74 23.85
N ALA A 157 2.59 -16.70 23.35
CA ALA A 157 3.80 -17.02 24.13
C ALA A 157 3.94 -16.14 25.39
N GLN A 158 3.57 -14.86 25.27
CA GLN A 158 3.55 -13.91 26.39
C GLN A 158 2.26 -13.95 27.23
N GLN A 159 1.39 -14.94 27.01
CA GLN A 159 0.09 -15.09 27.70
C GLN A 159 -0.84 -13.86 27.59
N ARG A 160 -0.62 -12.97 26.64
CA ARG A 160 -1.41 -11.75 26.40
C ARG A 160 -2.68 -11.97 25.59
N ALA A 161 -2.81 -13.13 24.92
CA ALA A 161 -4.01 -13.49 24.18
C ALA A 161 -4.19 -15.01 24.08
N LYS A 162 -5.45 -15.43 24.01
CA LYS A 162 -5.87 -16.78 23.63
C LYS A 162 -6.63 -16.70 22.32
N TYR A 163 -6.36 -17.60 21.39
CA TYR A 163 -7.08 -17.68 20.12
C TYR A 163 -7.85 -19.00 20.06
N LEU A 164 -9.06 -18.93 19.54
CA LEU A 164 -9.95 -20.06 19.37
C LEU A 164 -10.13 -20.38 17.89
N CYS A 165 -10.37 -21.63 17.56
CA CYS A 165 -10.74 -22.05 16.22
C CYS A 165 -12.15 -21.52 15.89
N GLN A 166 -12.34 -20.94 14.72
CA GLN A 166 -13.65 -20.44 14.27
C GLN A 166 -14.67 -21.57 14.01
N TYR A 167 -14.24 -22.81 13.89
CA TYR A 167 -15.10 -23.95 13.55
C TYR A 167 -15.47 -24.78 14.78
N CYS A 168 -14.48 -25.18 15.59
CA CYS A 168 -14.73 -26.05 16.77
C CYS A 168 -14.64 -25.31 18.10
N HIS A 169 -14.36 -23.99 18.07
CA HIS A 169 -14.14 -23.15 19.25
C HIS A 169 -13.05 -23.65 20.21
N GLY A 170 -12.31 -24.72 19.84
CA GLY A 170 -11.18 -25.23 20.61
C GLY A 170 -10.02 -24.25 20.63
N LYS A 171 -9.32 -24.19 21.78
CA LYS A 171 -8.15 -23.34 21.99
C LYS A 171 -7.03 -23.74 21.04
N LEU A 172 -6.38 -22.76 20.41
CA LEU A 172 -5.20 -23.00 19.58
C LEU A 172 -3.97 -23.22 20.47
N VAL A 173 -3.32 -24.37 20.29
CA VAL A 173 -2.05 -24.73 20.92
C VAL A 173 -0.98 -24.91 19.85
N VAL A 174 0.30 -24.74 20.21
CA VAL A 174 1.41 -24.95 19.26
C VAL A 174 1.33 -26.37 18.72
N ALA A 175 1.34 -26.52 17.41
CA ALA A 175 1.37 -27.85 16.81
C ALA A 175 2.69 -28.57 17.16
N PRO A 176 2.67 -29.87 17.46
CA PRO A 176 3.90 -30.61 17.68
C PRO A 176 4.78 -30.51 16.42
N GLN A 177 6.06 -30.24 16.61
CA GLN A 177 7.02 -30.30 15.53
C GLN A 177 7.19 -31.78 15.15
N THR A 178 6.74 -32.14 13.95
CA THR A 178 7.08 -33.45 13.39
C THR A 178 8.57 -33.39 13.04
N THR A 179 9.43 -33.89 13.92
CA THR A 179 10.84 -34.18 13.59
C THR A 179 10.81 -35.29 12.57
N LEU A 180 11.17 -35.00 11.31
CA LEU A 180 11.53 -36.00 10.29
C LEU A 180 12.97 -36.41 10.51
#